data_452c924e8e6e174525238679c9aec9c0
#
_entry.id   452c924e8e6e174525238679c9aec9c0
#
_cell.length_a   1.000
_cell.length_b   1.000
_cell.length_c   1.000
_cell.angle_alpha   90.00
_cell.angle_beta   90.00
_cell.angle_gamma   90.00
#
_symmetry.space_group_name_H-M   'P 1'
#
loop_
_entity.id
_entity.type
_entity.pdbx_description
1 polymer ?
#
loop_
_entity_poly.entity_id
_entity_poly.type
_entity_poly.pdbx_seq_one_letter_code
_entity_poly.pdbx_strand_id
1 'polypeptide(L)' 'MRVVVDYSLCESNALCVGAAPEVFEMSDDDMLIVLDEEPAEALREKVEAAVRVCPKQAISIVD' A
#
# COMPACT_ATOMS: atom_id res chain seq x y z
N MET A 1 2.95 -4.17 -12.93
CA MET A 1 2.09 -3.48 -11.95
C MET A 1 2.93 -2.52 -11.15
N ARG A 2 2.44 -1.33 -10.93
CA ARG A 2 3.11 -0.30 -10.15
C ARG A 2 2.17 0.22 -9.07
N VAL A 3 2.67 0.34 -7.85
CA VAL A 3 1.90 0.84 -6.72
C VAL A 3 2.18 2.33 -6.52
N VAL A 4 1.11 3.12 -6.43
CA VAL A 4 1.20 4.56 -6.22
C VAL A 4 0.46 4.92 -4.93
N VAL A 5 1.11 5.69 -4.06
CA VAL A 5 0.51 6.15 -2.80
C VAL A 5 0.41 7.66 -2.84
N ASP A 6 -0.80 8.17 -2.60
CA ASP A 6 -1.02 9.61 -2.43
C ASP A 6 -0.93 9.94 -0.95
N TYR A 7 0.23 10.41 -0.53
CA TYR A 7 0.49 10.69 0.88
C TYR A 7 -0.36 11.83 1.45
N SER A 8 -0.95 12.64 0.59
CA SER A 8 -1.86 13.69 1.07
C SER A 8 -3.20 13.11 1.54
N LEU A 9 -3.55 11.92 1.06
CA LEU A 9 -4.78 11.24 1.44
C LEU A 9 -4.55 10.16 2.49
N CYS A 10 -3.32 9.63 2.59
CA CYS A 10 -3.01 8.53 3.50
C CYS A 10 -3.03 9.01 4.95
N GLU A 11 -3.80 8.33 5.80
CA GLU A 11 -3.89 8.64 7.23
C GLU A 11 -3.03 7.71 8.08
N SER A 12 -2.17 6.92 7.45
CA SER A 12 -1.23 6.02 8.13
C SER A 12 -1.93 5.08 9.11
N ASN A 13 -3.09 4.54 8.72
CA ASN A 13 -3.86 3.65 9.60
C ASN A 13 -3.35 2.20 9.59
N ALA A 14 -2.31 1.91 8.80
CA ALA A 14 -1.64 0.62 8.74
C ALA A 14 -2.49 -0.55 8.21
N LEU A 15 -3.70 -0.31 7.73
CA LEU A 15 -4.53 -1.38 7.18
C LEU A 15 -3.88 -2.02 5.95
N CYS A 16 -3.23 -1.22 5.10
CA CYS A 16 -2.53 -1.73 3.92
C CYS A 16 -1.35 -2.62 4.31
N VAL A 17 -0.69 -2.34 5.43
CA VAL A 17 0.42 -3.16 5.91
C VAL A 17 -0.09 -4.55 6.28
N GLY A 18 -1.24 -4.62 6.94
CA GLY A 18 -1.86 -5.90 7.26
C GLY A 18 -2.26 -6.70 6.02
N ALA A 19 -2.69 -6.01 4.95
CA ALA A 19 -3.11 -6.67 3.72
C ALA A 19 -1.92 -7.12 2.87
N ALA A 20 -0.86 -6.31 2.80
CA ALA A 20 0.29 -6.58 1.95
C ALA A 20 1.60 -6.23 2.66
N PRO A 21 1.99 -7.00 3.69
CA PRO A 21 3.21 -6.69 4.44
C PRO A 21 4.50 -6.81 3.62
N GLU A 22 4.46 -7.52 2.51
CA GLU A 22 5.61 -7.63 1.61
C GLU A 22 5.84 -6.33 0.82
N VAL A 23 4.83 -5.50 0.70
CA VAL A 23 4.88 -4.29 -0.13
C VAL A 23 4.90 -3.03 0.72
N PHE A 24 4.29 -3.04 1.88
CA PHE A 24 4.14 -1.87 2.73
C PHE A 24 4.67 -2.09 4.13
N GLU A 25 5.20 -1.03 4.74
CA GLU A 25 5.68 -1.06 6.11
C GLU A 25 5.40 0.31 6.75
N MET A 26 5.20 0.31 8.06
CA MET A 26 5.10 1.57 8.82
C MET A 26 6.43 1.88 9.46
N SER A 27 6.89 3.13 9.32
CA SER A 27 8.10 3.58 9.98
C SER A 27 7.82 3.92 11.45
N ASP A 28 8.89 4.16 12.21
CA ASP A 28 8.76 4.57 13.60
C ASP A 28 8.05 5.92 13.75
N ASP A 29 8.02 6.72 12.69
CA ASP A 29 7.34 8.01 12.66
C ASP A 29 5.89 7.91 12.21
N ASP A 30 5.34 6.70 12.16
CA ASP A 30 3.98 6.42 11.68
C ASP A 30 3.77 6.82 10.22
N MET A 31 4.83 6.77 9.41
CA MET A 31 4.75 7.04 7.98
C MET A 31 4.72 5.74 7.20
N LEU A 32 3.89 5.68 6.18
CA LEU A 32 3.83 4.51 5.30
C LEU A 32 5.05 4.49 4.38
N ILE A 33 5.69 3.33 4.31
CA ILE A 33 6.83 3.10 3.42
C ILE A 33 6.41 2.05 2.40
N VAL A 34 6.64 2.34 1.12
CA VAL A 34 6.44 1.36 0.04
C VAL A 34 7.76 0.61 -0.14
N LEU A 35 7.78 -0.65 0.26
CA LEU A 35 8.99 -1.48 0.17
C LEU A 35 9.29 -1.89 -1.27
N ASP A 36 8.26 -2.05 -2.09
CA ASP A 36 8.41 -2.49 -3.48
C ASP A 36 7.37 -1.76 -4.33
N GLU A 37 7.82 -0.82 -5.15
CA GLU A 37 6.92 -0.04 -6.00
C GLU A 37 6.39 -0.84 -7.20
N GLU A 38 7.08 -1.90 -7.57
CA GLU A 38 6.70 -2.75 -8.69
C GLU A 38 6.66 -4.22 -8.26
N PRO A 39 5.74 -4.58 -7.35
CA PRO A 39 5.68 -5.94 -6.82
C PRO A 39 5.34 -6.95 -7.92
N ALA A 40 5.78 -8.18 -7.70
CA ALA A 40 5.51 -9.26 -8.63
C ALA A 40 4.00 -9.52 -8.75
N GLU A 41 3.58 -10.05 -9.91
CA GLU A 41 2.16 -10.37 -10.14
C GLU A 41 1.60 -11.34 -9.10
N ALA A 42 2.44 -12.18 -8.52
CA ALA A 42 2.00 -13.08 -7.44
C ALA A 42 1.46 -12.33 -6.23
N LEU A 43 1.82 -11.06 -6.07
CA LEU A 43 1.36 -10.23 -4.95
C LEU A 43 0.15 -9.36 -5.31
N ARG A 44 -0.35 -9.44 -6.55
CA ARG A 44 -1.45 -8.58 -7.01
C ARG A 44 -2.68 -8.67 -6.11
N GLU A 45 -3.09 -9.86 -5.70
CA GLU A 45 -4.26 -10.01 -4.83
C GLU A 45 -4.07 -9.29 -3.50
N LYS A 46 -2.89 -9.36 -2.92
CA LYS A 46 -2.59 -8.69 -1.66
C LYS A 46 -2.58 -7.17 -1.84
N VAL A 47 -2.00 -6.69 -2.94
CA VAL A 47 -1.96 -5.26 -3.24
C VAL A 47 -3.36 -4.73 -3.49
N GLU A 48 -4.18 -5.48 -4.23
CA GLU A 48 -5.58 -5.09 -4.46
C GLU A 48 -6.36 -5.06 -3.15
N ALA A 49 -6.10 -5.98 -2.24
CA ALA A 49 -6.72 -5.96 -0.92
C ALA A 49 -6.30 -4.70 -0.16
N ALA A 50 -5.03 -4.31 -0.25
CA ALA A 50 -4.55 -3.07 0.37
C ALA A 50 -5.26 -1.84 -0.19
N VAL A 51 -5.47 -1.81 -1.50
CA VAL A 51 -6.22 -0.71 -2.14
C VAL A 51 -7.64 -0.64 -1.59
N ARG A 52 -8.30 -1.78 -1.45
CA ARG A 52 -9.68 -1.82 -0.97
C ARG A 52 -9.83 -1.43 0.49
N VAL A 53 -8.86 -1.80 1.35
CA VAL A 53 -8.97 -1.51 2.78
C VAL A 53 -8.56 -0.08 3.15
N CYS A 54 -7.95 0.65 2.23
CA CYS A 54 -7.57 2.04 2.49
C CYS A 54 -8.82 2.92 2.45
N PRO A 55 -9.27 3.46 3.59
CA PRO A 55 -10.54 4.21 3.64
C PRO A 55 -10.47 5.52 2.86
N LYS A 56 -9.28 6.03 2.60
CA LYS A 56 -9.09 7.28 1.87
C LYS A 56 -8.73 7.06 0.40
N GLN A 57 -8.68 5.80 -0.04
CA GLN A 57 -8.30 5.47 -1.41
C GLN A 57 -6.99 6.12 -1.84
N ALA A 58 -6.04 6.16 -0.90
CA ALA A 58 -4.74 6.76 -1.14
C ALA A 58 -3.82 5.88 -1.98
N ILE A 59 -4.14 4.59 -2.08
CA ILE A 59 -3.31 3.62 -2.79
C ILE A 59 -3.98 3.24 -4.09
N SER A 60 -3.21 3.22 -5.18
CA SER A 60 -3.71 2.80 -6.49
C SER A 60 -2.67 1.93 -7.20
N ILE A 61 -3.15 1.20 -8.20
CA ILE A 61 -2.32 0.35 -9.04
C ILE A 61 -2.36 0.89 -10.45
N VAL A 62 -1.19 1.03 -11.05
CA VAL A 62 -1.04 1.43 -12.47
C VAL A 62 -0.38 0.25 -13.20
N ASP A 63 -1.01 -0.20 -14.27
CA ASP A 63 -0.47 -1.28 -15.10
C ASP A 63 0.27 -0.76 -16.32
#